data_8f1d09c032f39e137a024e57bdb998be
#
_entry.id   8f1d09c032f39e137a024e57bdb998be
#
_cell.length_a   1.000
_cell.length_b   1.000
_cell.length_c   1.000
_cell.angle_alpha   90.00
_cell.angle_beta   90.00
_cell.angle_gamma   90.00
#
_symmetry.space_group_name_H-M   'P 1'
#
loop_
_entity.id
_entity.type
_entity.pdbx_description
1 polymer ?
#
loop_
_entity_poly.entity_id
_entity_poly.type
_entity_poly.pdbx_seq_one_letter_code
_entity_poly.pdbx_strand_id
1 'polypeptide(L)'
;MASTAISAQGSSIAINTAESGEATWTKIKNVISFTGFDGAASEIDVTDLDSTAKEYRLGLQDHGKFSFEMHIDRTDAGQLALEAARKSGKVVQLKLTLPDSEAATFNVLVKSTPISGGIDAVLKGSVETRITGDVEWA
;
A
#
# COMPACT_ATOMS: atom_id res chain seq x y z
N MET A 1 28.82 -16.79 1.80
CA MET A 1 28.09 -15.67 2.44
C MET A 1 26.61 -15.97 2.40
N ALA A 2 25.94 -15.86 3.53
CA ALA A 2 24.51 -16.11 3.60
C ALA A 2 23.71 -14.91 3.11
N SER A 3 22.61 -15.17 2.41
CA SER A 3 21.69 -14.13 1.96
C SER A 3 20.98 -13.50 3.15
N THR A 4 20.79 -12.18 3.08
CA THR A 4 19.99 -11.44 4.07
C THR A 4 18.56 -11.20 3.59
N ALA A 5 18.17 -11.83 2.48
CA ALA A 5 16.83 -11.73 1.97
C ALA A 5 15.81 -12.31 2.96
N ILE A 6 14.66 -11.66 3.08
CA ILE A 6 13.58 -12.09 3.96
C ILE A 6 12.39 -12.58 3.15
N SER A 7 11.69 -13.59 3.70
CA SER A 7 10.45 -14.09 3.11
C SER A 7 9.31 -13.11 3.41
N ALA A 8 8.36 -12.99 2.50
CA ALA A 8 7.15 -12.22 2.75
C ALA A 8 6.19 -12.91 3.72
N GLN A 9 6.41 -14.19 4.00
CA GLN A 9 5.59 -14.92 4.96
C GLN A 9 5.71 -14.30 6.35
N GLY A 10 4.58 -14.02 6.99
CA GLY A 10 4.54 -13.34 8.28
C GLY A 10 4.32 -11.84 8.17
N SER A 11 4.31 -11.29 6.96
CA SER A 11 3.93 -9.88 6.75
C SER A 11 2.45 -9.70 7.05
N SER A 12 2.07 -8.50 7.49
CA SER A 12 0.68 -8.17 7.78
C SER A 12 0.33 -6.77 7.30
N ILE A 13 -0.94 -6.58 6.99
CA ILE A 13 -1.48 -5.29 6.57
C ILE A 13 -2.59 -4.92 7.56
N ALA A 14 -2.55 -3.69 8.06
CA ALA A 14 -3.56 -3.18 8.97
C ALA A 14 -4.08 -1.84 8.48
N ILE A 15 -5.33 -1.55 8.80
CA ILE A 15 -5.98 -0.29 8.46
C ILE A 15 -6.30 0.46 9.75
N ASN A 16 -6.10 1.79 9.73
CA ASN A 16 -6.46 2.64 10.84
C ASN A 16 -7.96 2.92 10.77
N THR A 17 -8.70 2.46 11.78
CA THR A 17 -10.15 2.63 11.85
C THR A 17 -10.57 3.80 12.73
N ALA A 18 -9.63 4.51 13.36
CA ALA A 18 -9.93 5.68 14.16
C ALA A 18 -10.28 6.86 13.25
N GLU A 19 -11.34 7.59 13.60
CA GLU A 19 -11.74 8.78 12.85
C GLU A 19 -10.88 9.99 13.22
N SER A 20 -10.43 10.05 14.47
CA SER A 20 -9.59 11.13 14.97
C SER A 20 -8.83 10.67 16.19
N GLY A 21 -7.74 11.36 16.52
CA GLY A 21 -6.91 11.04 17.67
C GLY A 21 -5.93 9.92 17.39
N GLU A 22 -5.68 9.10 18.42
CA GLU A 22 -4.72 8.01 18.32
C GLU A 22 -5.19 6.91 17.36
N ALA A 23 -4.27 6.39 16.56
CA ALA A 23 -4.59 5.39 15.55
C ALA A 23 -5.05 4.08 16.18
N THR A 24 -6.10 3.49 15.62
CA THR A 24 -6.57 2.15 15.99
C THR A 24 -6.32 1.23 14.81
N TRP A 25 -5.36 0.34 14.95
CA TRP A 25 -4.96 -0.56 13.87
C TRP A 25 -5.77 -1.84 13.91
N THR A 26 -6.48 -2.12 12.83
CA THR A 26 -7.25 -3.35 12.65
C THR A 26 -6.60 -4.16 11.56
N LYS A 27 -6.15 -5.37 11.88
CA LYS A 27 -5.49 -6.25 10.91
C LYS A 27 -6.49 -6.72 9.86
N ILE A 28 -6.04 -6.70 8.60
CA ILE A 28 -6.80 -7.25 7.48
C ILE A 28 -6.42 -8.72 7.35
N LYS A 29 -7.39 -9.62 7.49
CA LYS A 29 -7.16 -11.06 7.45
C LYS A 29 -7.12 -11.60 6.04
N ASN A 30 -6.52 -12.77 5.89
CA ASN A 30 -6.53 -13.56 4.66
C ASN A 30 -5.81 -12.92 3.48
N VAL A 31 -4.86 -12.02 3.74
CA VAL A 31 -4.04 -11.42 2.69
C VAL A 31 -3.11 -12.49 2.11
N ILE A 32 -3.12 -12.64 0.79
CA ILE A 32 -2.33 -13.64 0.07
C ILE A 32 -1.02 -13.03 -0.42
N SER A 33 -1.09 -11.84 -1.00
CA SER A 33 0.05 -11.19 -1.62
C SER A 33 -0.16 -9.68 -1.65
N PHE A 34 0.92 -8.94 -1.85
CA PHE A 34 0.84 -7.50 -1.97
C PHE A 34 1.91 -7.01 -2.95
N THR A 35 1.66 -5.84 -3.54
CA THR A 35 2.58 -5.14 -4.43
C THR A 35 2.41 -3.65 -4.19
N GLY A 36 3.51 -2.93 -4.08
CA GLY A 36 3.35 -1.51 -3.83
C GLY A 36 4.63 -0.72 -3.94
N PHE A 37 4.49 0.58 -3.74
CA PHE A 37 5.58 1.55 -3.75
C PHE A 37 6.29 1.60 -5.10
N ASP A 38 5.51 1.53 -6.19
CA ASP A 38 6.01 1.45 -7.55
C ASP A 38 6.10 2.80 -8.26
N GLY A 39 5.96 3.88 -7.51
CA GLY A 39 6.06 5.21 -8.06
C GLY A 39 7.50 5.69 -8.19
N ALA A 40 7.67 6.84 -8.80
CA ALA A 40 8.97 7.45 -9.01
C ALA A 40 8.84 8.98 -9.04
N ALA A 41 9.94 9.66 -8.76
CA ALA A 41 9.99 11.11 -8.93
C ALA A 41 10.21 11.44 -10.42
N SER A 42 9.60 12.51 -10.87
CA SER A 42 9.82 12.98 -12.24
C SER A 42 11.19 13.67 -12.33
N GLU A 43 11.82 13.55 -13.49
CA GLU A 43 13.10 14.20 -13.78
C GLU A 43 12.85 15.58 -14.34
N ILE A 44 13.62 16.55 -13.87
CA ILE A 44 13.58 17.93 -14.36
C ILE A 44 14.93 18.22 -15.03
N ASP A 45 14.92 18.55 -16.32
CA ASP A 45 16.11 18.88 -17.06
C ASP A 45 16.56 20.30 -16.69
N VAL A 46 17.72 20.41 -16.08
CA VAL A 46 18.31 21.70 -15.69
C VAL A 46 19.62 21.97 -16.45
N THR A 47 19.85 21.26 -17.55
CA THR A 47 21.01 21.45 -18.41
C THR A 47 21.05 22.87 -18.96
N ASP A 48 22.22 23.53 -18.90
CA ASP A 48 22.40 24.86 -19.44
C ASP A 48 23.61 24.88 -20.41
N LEU A 49 23.95 26.08 -20.93
CA LEU A 49 25.01 26.23 -21.89
C LEU A 49 26.42 25.95 -21.33
N ASP A 50 26.55 26.00 -20.00
CA ASP A 50 27.82 25.70 -19.33
C ASP A 50 27.98 24.24 -18.99
N SER A 51 26.92 23.44 -19.18
CA SER A 51 26.95 21.99 -18.87
C SER A 51 27.76 21.24 -19.91
N THR A 52 28.60 20.33 -19.45
CA THR A 52 29.36 19.43 -20.33
C THR A 52 28.64 18.10 -20.56
N ALA A 53 27.61 17.83 -19.80
CA ALA A 53 26.74 16.66 -19.91
C ALA A 53 25.33 17.06 -19.50
N LYS A 54 24.35 16.18 -19.80
CA LYS A 54 22.97 16.40 -19.36
C LYS A 54 22.88 16.40 -17.85
N GLU A 55 22.18 17.37 -17.29
CA GLU A 55 22.00 17.52 -15.86
C GLU A 55 20.52 17.50 -15.50
N TYR A 56 20.17 16.77 -14.45
CA TYR A 56 18.78 16.59 -14.03
C TYR A 56 18.60 16.80 -12.53
N ARG A 57 17.42 17.21 -12.14
CA ARG A 57 16.98 17.22 -10.75
C ARG A 57 15.71 16.43 -10.63
N LEU A 58 15.42 15.89 -9.44
CA LEU A 58 14.19 15.18 -9.19
C LEU A 58 13.10 16.13 -8.71
N GLY A 59 11.89 15.94 -9.22
CA GLY A 59 10.70 16.62 -8.73
C GLY A 59 10.16 15.95 -7.46
N LEU A 60 8.89 16.18 -7.18
CA LEU A 60 8.25 15.56 -6.03
C LEU A 60 8.17 14.05 -6.21
N GLN A 61 8.36 13.32 -5.11
CA GLN A 61 8.23 11.87 -5.09
C GLN A 61 6.77 11.48 -5.22
N ASP A 62 6.51 10.51 -6.09
CA ASP A 62 5.22 9.85 -6.18
C ASP A 62 5.45 8.40 -5.75
N HIS A 63 4.84 7.99 -4.65
CA HIS A 63 5.04 6.64 -4.14
C HIS A 63 4.21 5.59 -4.86
N GLY A 64 3.39 6.02 -5.82
CA GLY A 64 2.66 5.13 -6.69
C GLY A 64 1.41 4.56 -6.03
N LYS A 65 1.22 3.27 -6.22
CA LYS A 65 0.05 2.58 -5.71
C LYS A 65 0.46 1.42 -4.82
N PHE A 66 -0.49 0.98 -4.00
CA PHE A 66 -0.34 -0.21 -3.17
C PHE A 66 -1.55 -1.09 -3.41
N SER A 67 -1.31 -2.33 -3.84
CA SER A 67 -2.38 -3.29 -4.09
C SER A 67 -2.08 -4.60 -3.39
N PHE A 68 -3.12 -5.31 -3.02
CA PHE A 68 -2.97 -6.62 -2.39
C PHE A 68 -4.18 -7.49 -2.71
N GLU A 69 -3.95 -8.80 -2.62
CA GLU A 69 -4.98 -9.81 -2.82
C GLU A 69 -5.29 -10.51 -1.51
N MET A 70 -6.55 -10.90 -1.34
CA MET A 70 -7.00 -11.56 -0.12
C MET A 70 -8.12 -12.54 -0.44
N HIS A 71 -8.28 -13.54 0.42
CA HIS A 71 -9.49 -14.36 0.42
C HIS A 71 -10.59 -13.59 1.13
N ILE A 72 -11.77 -13.56 0.53
CA ILE A 72 -12.87 -12.75 1.06
C ILE A 72 -13.45 -13.35 2.34
N ASP A 73 -13.57 -12.52 3.36
CA ASP A 73 -14.24 -12.83 4.62
C ASP A 73 -15.10 -11.60 5.01
N ARG A 74 -16.40 -11.72 4.80
CA ARG A 74 -17.32 -10.60 5.05
C ARG A 74 -17.52 -10.32 6.54
N THR A 75 -16.97 -11.14 7.41
CA THR A 75 -17.03 -10.94 8.86
C THR A 75 -15.78 -10.27 9.40
N ASP A 76 -14.73 -10.13 8.60
CA ASP A 76 -13.49 -9.50 9.03
C ASP A 76 -13.62 -7.98 9.07
N ALA A 77 -13.33 -7.39 10.24
CA ALA A 77 -13.46 -5.95 10.44
C ALA A 77 -12.51 -5.15 9.52
N GLY A 78 -11.30 -5.68 9.27
CA GLY A 78 -10.34 -5.01 8.39
C GLY A 78 -10.83 -4.93 6.95
N GLN A 79 -11.39 -6.01 6.43
CA GLN A 79 -11.94 -6.03 5.07
C GLN A 79 -13.16 -5.13 4.94
N LEU A 80 -14.02 -5.10 5.96
CA LEU A 80 -15.19 -4.21 5.98
C LEU A 80 -14.77 -2.74 6.03
N ALA A 81 -13.70 -2.43 6.76
CA ALA A 81 -13.16 -1.06 6.82
C ALA A 81 -12.64 -0.60 5.46
N LEU A 82 -12.01 -1.49 4.69
CA LEU A 82 -11.56 -1.19 3.34
C LEU A 82 -12.73 -0.85 2.41
N GLU A 83 -13.80 -1.62 2.50
CA GLU A 83 -14.99 -1.36 1.70
C GLU A 83 -15.65 -0.03 2.06
N ALA A 84 -15.71 0.28 3.35
CA ALA A 84 -16.23 1.57 3.83
C ALA A 84 -15.37 2.72 3.33
N ALA A 85 -14.05 2.56 3.33
CA ALA A 85 -13.12 3.58 2.80
C ALA A 85 -13.35 3.83 1.31
N ARG A 86 -13.58 2.75 0.54
CA ARG A 86 -13.89 2.89 -0.89
C ARG A 86 -15.16 3.68 -1.12
N LYS A 87 -16.20 3.38 -0.34
CA LYS A 87 -17.49 4.05 -0.49
C LYS A 87 -17.43 5.52 -0.09
N SER A 88 -16.71 5.84 0.97
CA SER A 88 -16.62 7.22 1.46
C SER A 88 -15.71 8.10 0.62
N GLY A 89 -14.73 7.50 -0.07
CA GLY A 89 -13.74 8.23 -0.85
C GLY A 89 -12.75 9.02 -0.02
N LYS A 90 -12.68 8.79 1.27
CA LYS A 90 -11.79 9.50 2.17
C LYS A 90 -10.42 8.84 2.22
N VAL A 91 -9.42 9.65 2.56
CA VAL A 91 -8.05 9.14 2.81
C VAL A 91 -8.07 8.29 4.07
N VAL A 92 -7.49 7.10 3.98
CA VAL A 92 -7.29 6.22 5.13
C VAL A 92 -5.82 5.85 5.24
N GLN A 93 -5.41 5.43 6.42
CA GLN A 93 -4.02 5.08 6.70
C GLN A 93 -3.87 3.57 6.72
N LEU A 94 -2.89 3.06 5.99
CA LEU A 94 -2.52 1.65 6.01
C LEU A 94 -1.14 1.47 6.62
N LYS A 95 -0.93 0.29 7.18
CA LYS A 95 0.35 -0.10 7.78
C LYS A 95 0.72 -1.48 7.29
N LEU A 96 1.87 -1.57 6.61
CA LEU A 96 2.45 -2.83 6.18
C LEU A 96 3.56 -3.19 7.15
N THR A 97 3.41 -4.30 7.87
CA THR A 97 4.42 -4.80 8.80
C THR A 97 5.14 -5.97 8.16
N LEU A 98 6.46 -5.88 8.06
CA LEU A 98 7.31 -6.93 7.52
C LEU A 98 7.71 -7.93 8.63
N PRO A 99 8.15 -9.15 8.26
CA PRO A 99 8.52 -10.15 9.27
C PRO A 99 9.68 -9.77 10.17
N ASP A 100 10.51 -8.79 9.76
CA ASP A 100 11.63 -8.30 10.56
C ASP A 100 11.23 -7.19 11.54
N SER A 101 9.94 -6.98 11.73
CA SER A 101 9.34 -5.97 12.62
C SER A 101 9.39 -4.54 12.09
N GLU A 102 9.90 -4.32 10.90
CA GLU A 102 9.79 -3.00 10.27
C GLU A 102 8.39 -2.79 9.71
N ALA A 103 7.91 -1.58 9.80
CA ALA A 103 6.57 -1.24 9.33
C ALA A 103 6.59 0.03 8.52
N ALA A 104 5.85 0.03 7.42
CA ALA A 104 5.60 1.21 6.61
C ALA A 104 4.20 1.72 6.88
N THR A 105 4.07 3.00 7.19
CA THR A 105 2.79 3.66 7.41
C THR A 105 2.58 4.69 6.33
N PHE A 106 1.44 4.66 5.67
CA PHE A 106 1.17 5.54 4.53
C PHE A 106 -0.33 5.79 4.38
N ASN A 107 -0.66 6.92 3.79
CA ASN A 107 -2.04 7.31 3.52
C ASN A 107 -2.42 6.89 2.10
N VAL A 108 -3.63 6.37 1.94
CA VAL A 108 -4.10 5.90 0.64
C VAL A 108 -5.55 6.31 0.40
N LEU A 109 -5.89 6.35 -0.90
CA LEU A 109 -7.27 6.40 -1.36
C LEU A 109 -7.60 5.02 -1.92
N VAL A 110 -8.62 4.38 -1.39
CA VAL A 110 -9.05 3.06 -1.88
C VAL A 110 -9.84 3.26 -3.17
N LYS A 111 -9.29 2.74 -4.27
CA LYS A 111 -9.85 2.95 -5.60
C LYS A 111 -10.87 1.88 -5.98
N SER A 112 -10.55 0.61 -5.75
CA SER A 112 -11.40 -0.48 -6.17
C SER A 112 -11.20 -1.69 -5.28
N THR A 113 -12.25 -2.51 -5.17
CA THR A 113 -12.23 -3.74 -4.38
C THR A 113 -12.96 -4.85 -5.17
N PRO A 114 -12.45 -5.24 -6.36
CA PRO A 114 -13.12 -6.27 -7.15
C PRO A 114 -13.08 -7.63 -6.45
N ILE A 115 -14.12 -8.43 -6.68
CA ILE A 115 -14.26 -9.76 -6.11
C ILE A 115 -14.41 -10.75 -7.27
N SER A 116 -13.70 -11.87 -7.17
CA SER A 116 -13.81 -12.95 -8.15
C SER A 116 -14.01 -14.28 -7.45
N GLY A 117 -14.63 -15.23 -8.16
CA GLY A 117 -14.86 -16.56 -7.65
C GLY A 117 -15.22 -17.51 -8.78
N GLY A 118 -15.31 -18.78 -8.45
CA GLY A 118 -15.67 -19.82 -9.39
C GLY A 118 -16.07 -21.09 -8.66
N ILE A 119 -16.53 -22.11 -9.40
CA ILE A 119 -17.05 -23.34 -8.80
C ILE A 119 -15.98 -24.03 -7.93
N ASP A 120 -14.76 -24.15 -8.44
CA ASP A 120 -13.67 -24.81 -7.74
C ASP A 120 -12.65 -23.82 -7.17
N ALA A 121 -13.05 -22.57 -6.97
CA ALA A 121 -12.16 -21.52 -6.52
C ALA A 121 -12.70 -20.86 -5.26
N VAL A 122 -11.78 -20.46 -4.37
CA VAL A 122 -12.11 -19.69 -3.19
C VAL A 122 -12.46 -18.25 -3.62
N LEU A 123 -13.41 -17.63 -2.95
CA LEU A 123 -13.72 -16.22 -3.18
C LEU A 123 -12.46 -15.39 -2.90
N LYS A 124 -12.04 -14.66 -3.91
CA LYS A 124 -10.83 -13.85 -3.85
C LYS A 124 -11.16 -12.40 -4.15
N GLY A 125 -10.57 -11.49 -3.41
CA GLY A 125 -10.68 -10.07 -3.68
C GLY A 125 -9.32 -9.47 -3.85
N SER A 126 -9.25 -8.41 -4.65
CA SER A 126 -8.07 -7.56 -4.69
C SER A 126 -8.47 -6.15 -4.32
N VAL A 127 -7.52 -5.41 -3.76
CA VAL A 127 -7.74 -4.04 -3.35
C VAL A 127 -6.68 -3.20 -4.04
N GLU A 128 -7.12 -2.19 -4.77
CA GLU A 128 -6.21 -1.22 -5.37
C GLU A 128 -6.34 0.12 -4.66
N THR A 129 -5.20 0.65 -4.24
CA THR A 129 -5.15 1.93 -3.54
C THR A 129 -4.09 2.81 -4.19
N ARG A 130 -4.30 4.11 -4.09
CA ARG A 130 -3.31 5.11 -4.53
C ARG A 130 -2.70 5.76 -3.30
N ILE A 131 -1.38 5.72 -3.20
CA ILE A 131 -0.67 6.34 -2.09
C ILE A 131 -0.68 7.85 -2.28
N THR A 132 -1.08 8.58 -1.26
CA THR A 132 -1.06 10.04 -1.24
C THR A 132 -0.19 10.51 -0.09
N GLY A 133 0.76 11.39 -0.39
CA GLY A 133 1.72 11.87 0.60
C GLY A 133 2.94 10.97 0.72
N ASP A 134 3.57 11.00 1.87
CA ASP A 134 4.81 10.28 2.10
C ASP A 134 4.59 8.92 2.76
N VAL A 135 5.62 8.08 2.71
CA VAL A 135 5.65 6.76 3.35
C VAL A 135 6.66 6.82 4.48
N GLU A 136 6.22 6.47 5.68
CA GLU A 136 7.10 6.46 6.86
C GLU A 136 7.44 5.02 7.25
N TRP A 137 8.73 4.75 7.38
CA TRP A 137 9.23 3.47 7.88
C TRP A 137 9.67 3.60 9.32
N ALA A 138 9.28 2.64 10.12
CA ALA A 138 9.62 2.64 11.55
C ALA A 138 10.12 1.29 12.02
#